data_2454c9bc92321e9acff348de7aeec2e1
#
_entry.id   2454c9bc92321e9acff348de7aeec2e1
#
_cell.length_a   1.000
_cell.length_b   1.000
_cell.length_c   1.000
_cell.angle_alpha   90.00
_cell.angle_beta   90.00
_cell.angle_gamma   90.00
#
_symmetry.space_group_name_H-M   'P 1'
#
loop_
_entity.id
_entity.type
_entity.pdbx_description
1 polymer ?
#
loop_
_entity_poly.entity_id
_entity_poly.type
_entity_poly.pdbx_seq_one_letter_code
_entity_poly.pdbx_strand_id
1 'polypeptide(L)'
;MRKQMKLNKETDELLKYYKKAYYDKEGYNASYTFIVNKIIEELKPDISLIDWKLVKNTKSNKAPKNDKENTVYVTTLNLTNSTESIINSIQKEIRTQFSIARVYMAFAVKMSLKAYYLKEIQNIDILKK
;
A
#
# COMPACT_ATOMS: atom_id res chain seq x y z
N MET A 1 10.39 6.48 -12.13
CA MET A 1 10.51 5.18 -12.83
C MET A 1 9.14 4.58 -13.09
N ARG A 2 8.93 4.09 -14.28
CA ARG A 2 7.67 3.46 -14.69
C ARG A 2 7.71 1.97 -14.39
N LYS A 3 6.77 1.48 -13.59
CA LYS A 3 6.68 0.07 -13.19
C LYS A 3 5.29 -0.47 -13.45
N GLN A 4 5.22 -1.61 -14.11
CA GLN A 4 3.99 -2.37 -14.23
C GLN A 4 3.91 -3.36 -13.08
N MET A 5 2.78 -3.36 -12.37
CA MET A 5 2.59 -4.20 -11.20
C MET A 5 1.30 -4.99 -11.30
N LYS A 6 1.34 -6.21 -10.76
CA LYS A 6 0.15 -7.05 -10.60
C LYS A 6 -0.37 -6.86 -9.20
N LEU A 7 -1.59 -6.34 -9.08
CA LEU A 7 -2.24 -6.06 -7.81
C LEU A 7 -3.40 -7.02 -7.60
N ASN A 8 -3.76 -7.23 -6.34
CA ASN A 8 -4.92 -8.05 -6.01
C ASN A 8 -6.17 -7.19 -5.87
N LYS A 9 -7.31 -7.84 -5.65
CA LYS A 9 -8.59 -7.16 -5.56
C LYS A 9 -8.64 -6.18 -4.39
N GLU A 10 -8.14 -6.57 -3.23
CA GLU A 10 -8.11 -5.67 -2.07
C GLU A 10 -7.36 -4.37 -2.41
N THR A 11 -6.19 -4.48 -3.03
CA THR A 11 -5.38 -3.32 -3.40
C THR A 11 -6.10 -2.44 -4.42
N ASP A 12 -6.75 -3.05 -5.41
CA ASP A 12 -7.52 -2.31 -6.39
C ASP A 12 -8.69 -1.55 -5.72
N GLU A 13 -9.39 -2.18 -4.79
CA GLU A 13 -10.46 -1.52 -4.04
C GLU A 13 -9.93 -0.39 -3.16
N LEU A 14 -8.75 -0.56 -2.56
CA LEU A 14 -8.11 0.51 -1.79
C LEU A 14 -7.79 1.72 -2.68
N LEU A 15 -7.24 1.47 -3.87
CA LEU A 15 -6.93 2.54 -4.81
C LEU A 15 -8.19 3.28 -5.26
N LYS A 16 -9.25 2.56 -5.54
CA LYS A 16 -10.54 3.17 -5.90
C LYS A 16 -11.08 4.03 -4.76
N TYR A 17 -10.98 3.53 -3.54
CA TYR A 17 -11.40 4.28 -2.35
C TYR A 17 -10.61 5.59 -2.22
N TYR A 18 -9.29 5.53 -2.29
CA TYR A 18 -8.45 6.72 -2.15
C TYR A 18 -8.69 7.71 -3.27
N LYS A 19 -8.87 7.23 -4.49
CA LYS A 19 -9.14 8.09 -5.64
C LYS A 19 -10.45 8.86 -5.45
N LYS A 20 -11.50 8.16 -5.00
CA LYS A 20 -12.80 8.79 -4.74
C LYS A 20 -12.71 9.78 -3.58
N ALA A 21 -12.06 9.38 -2.49
CA ALA A 21 -11.90 10.25 -1.31
C ALA A 21 -11.14 11.53 -1.66
N TYR A 22 -10.09 11.39 -2.49
CA TYR A 22 -9.33 12.55 -2.95
C TYR A 22 -10.19 13.46 -3.83
N TYR A 23 -10.96 12.88 -4.74
CA TYR A 23 -11.86 13.66 -5.59
C TYR A 23 -12.88 14.44 -4.75
N ASP A 24 -13.49 13.79 -3.77
CA ASP A 24 -14.49 14.42 -2.90
C ASP A 24 -13.89 15.58 -2.09
N LYS A 25 -12.62 15.46 -1.70
CA LYS A 25 -11.94 16.49 -0.91
C LYS A 25 -11.39 17.62 -1.77
N GLU A 26 -10.74 17.29 -2.87
CA GLU A 26 -9.96 18.26 -3.66
C GLU A 26 -10.67 18.73 -4.94
N GLY A 27 -11.70 18.00 -5.39
CA GLY A 27 -12.52 18.42 -6.52
C GLY A 27 -11.98 18.07 -7.91
N TYR A 28 -10.91 17.25 -8.01
CA TYR A 28 -10.40 16.80 -9.30
C TYR A 28 -9.88 15.36 -9.24
N ASN A 29 -9.82 14.72 -10.42
CA ASN A 29 -9.40 13.32 -10.52
C ASN A 29 -7.88 13.19 -10.42
N ALA A 30 -7.41 12.43 -9.42
CA ALA A 30 -6.02 12.05 -9.31
C ALA A 30 -5.81 10.68 -9.98
N SER A 31 -4.64 10.47 -10.59
CA SER A 31 -4.26 9.17 -11.12
C SER A 31 -3.89 8.22 -9.97
N TYR A 32 -3.90 6.91 -10.25
CA TYR A 32 -3.37 5.93 -9.29
C TYR A 32 -1.90 6.21 -8.97
N THR A 33 -1.12 6.63 -9.96
CA THR A 33 0.27 7.03 -9.76
C THR A 33 0.38 8.13 -8.70
N PHE A 34 -0.42 9.19 -8.82
CA PHE A 34 -0.43 10.28 -7.85
C PHE A 34 -0.77 9.78 -6.46
N ILE A 35 -1.82 8.96 -6.34
CA ILE A 35 -2.29 8.43 -5.06
C ILE A 35 -1.20 7.58 -4.39
N VAL A 36 -0.58 6.67 -5.14
CA VAL A 36 0.47 5.80 -4.59
C VAL A 36 1.67 6.62 -4.11
N ASN A 37 2.16 7.55 -4.93
CA ASN A 37 3.28 8.41 -4.55
C ASN A 37 2.96 9.20 -3.28
N LYS A 38 1.77 9.77 -3.20
CA LYS A 38 1.35 10.57 -2.04
C LYS A 38 1.29 9.74 -0.76
N ILE A 39 0.65 8.58 -0.82
CA ILE A 39 0.48 7.72 0.36
C ILE A 39 1.82 7.22 0.87
N ILE A 40 2.67 6.75 -0.02
CA ILE A 40 3.98 6.23 0.38
C ILE A 40 4.85 7.32 0.99
N GLU A 41 4.82 8.54 0.43
CA GLU A 41 5.53 9.68 1.02
C GLU A 41 5.04 9.97 2.44
N GLU A 42 3.74 9.87 2.69
CA GLU A 42 3.17 10.10 4.02
C GLU A 42 3.57 9.03 5.03
N LEU A 43 3.87 7.81 4.58
CA LEU A 43 4.31 6.73 5.46
C LEU A 43 5.78 6.84 5.87
N LYS A 44 6.56 7.65 5.18
CA LYS A 44 8.01 7.71 5.37
C LYS A 44 8.45 7.82 6.85
N PRO A 45 7.85 8.69 7.68
CA PRO A 45 8.29 8.83 9.07
C PRO A 45 8.05 7.58 9.92
N ASP A 46 7.13 6.71 9.53
CA ASP A 46 6.69 5.60 10.35
C ASP A 46 7.19 4.23 9.87
N ILE A 47 7.96 4.16 8.78
CA ILE A 47 8.32 2.89 8.14
C ILE A 47 8.96 1.91 9.12
N SER A 48 9.93 2.38 9.93
CA SER A 48 10.63 1.53 10.89
C SER A 48 9.81 1.21 12.13
N LEU A 49 8.70 1.93 12.34
CA LEU A 49 7.83 1.78 13.51
C LEU A 49 6.64 0.88 13.24
N ILE A 50 6.32 0.64 11.98
CA ILE A 50 5.14 -0.16 11.60
C ILE A 50 5.42 -1.64 11.84
N ASP A 51 4.45 -2.33 12.44
CA ASP A 51 4.43 -3.79 12.55
C ASP A 51 3.85 -4.36 11.26
N TRP A 52 4.71 -4.70 10.31
CA TRP A 52 4.31 -5.17 9.00
C TRP A 52 3.63 -6.54 9.04
N LYS A 53 3.95 -7.37 10.04
CA LYS A 53 3.24 -8.65 10.24
C LYS A 53 1.80 -8.40 10.64
N LEU A 54 1.57 -7.43 11.51
CA LEU A 54 0.22 -7.04 11.91
C LEU A 54 -0.56 -6.55 10.71
N VAL A 55 0.05 -5.70 9.86
CA VAL A 55 -0.59 -5.20 8.64
C VAL A 55 -0.99 -6.36 7.73
N LYS A 56 -0.08 -7.32 7.52
CA LYS A 56 -0.37 -8.48 6.67
C LYS A 56 -1.52 -9.31 7.22
N ASN A 57 -1.55 -9.53 8.53
CA ASN A 57 -2.49 -10.44 9.17
C ASN A 57 -3.84 -9.80 9.53
N THR A 58 -3.95 -8.49 9.41
CA THR A 58 -5.20 -7.78 9.66
C THR A 58 -5.96 -7.59 8.34
N LYS A 59 -7.20 -8.06 8.27
CA LYS A 59 -8.02 -7.84 7.07
C LYS A 59 -8.61 -6.44 7.10
N SER A 60 -8.44 -5.70 6.00
CA SER A 60 -9.15 -4.42 5.84
C SER A 60 -10.61 -4.69 5.49
N ASN A 61 -11.47 -3.69 5.66
CA ASN A 61 -12.87 -3.82 5.26
C ASN A 61 -13.05 -3.80 3.73
N LYS A 62 -11.96 -3.65 2.97
CA LYS A 62 -11.95 -3.75 1.50
C LYS A 62 -11.46 -5.12 1.03
N ALA A 63 -11.07 -6.01 1.95
CA ALA A 63 -10.66 -7.36 1.57
C ALA A 63 -11.85 -8.13 1.00
N PRO A 64 -11.64 -8.96 -0.05
CA PRO A 64 -12.71 -9.79 -0.58
C PRO A 64 -13.27 -10.74 0.47
N LYS A 65 -14.59 -10.92 0.48
CA LYS A 65 -15.24 -11.87 1.39
C LYS A 65 -14.98 -13.31 0.99
N ASN A 66 -14.57 -13.53 -0.26
CA ASN A 66 -14.34 -14.86 -0.82
C ASN A 66 -12.86 -14.99 -1.20
N ASP A 67 -12.12 -15.84 -0.49
CA ASP A 67 -10.69 -16.05 -0.71
C ASP A 67 -10.39 -16.71 -2.08
N LYS A 68 -11.42 -17.14 -2.82
CA LYS A 68 -11.26 -17.75 -4.15
C LYS A 68 -11.19 -16.74 -5.27
N GLU A 69 -11.28 -15.45 -4.98
CA GLU A 69 -11.19 -14.43 -6.02
C GLU A 69 -9.74 -14.12 -6.32
N ASN A 70 -9.25 -14.68 -7.43
CA ASN A 70 -7.87 -14.56 -7.88
C ASN A 70 -7.69 -13.53 -8.99
N THR A 71 -8.59 -12.54 -9.10
CA THR A 71 -8.49 -11.53 -10.14
C THR A 71 -7.20 -10.71 -9.96
N VAL A 72 -6.45 -10.59 -11.04
CA VAL A 72 -5.21 -9.80 -11.06
C VAL A 72 -5.48 -8.52 -11.84
N TYR A 73 -5.09 -7.40 -11.23
CA TYR A 73 -5.23 -6.08 -11.84
C TYR A 73 -3.84 -5.59 -12.21
N VAL A 74 -3.58 -5.46 -13.51
CA VAL A 74 -2.29 -4.94 -13.98
C VAL A 74 -2.37 -3.41 -14.00
N THR A 75 -1.46 -2.79 -13.27
CA THR A 75 -1.43 -1.34 -13.12
C THR A 75 -0.02 -0.83 -13.40
N THR A 76 0.07 0.21 -14.22
CA THR A 76 1.36 0.86 -14.49
C THR A 76 1.46 2.11 -13.62
N LEU A 77 2.51 2.19 -12.81
CA LEU A 77 2.75 3.31 -11.91
C LEU A 77 4.04 4.01 -12.31
N ASN A 78 3.99 5.33 -12.34
CA ASN A 78 5.16 6.16 -12.60
C ASN A 78 5.67 6.72 -11.26
N LEU A 79 6.59 5.97 -10.63
CA LEU A 79 7.06 6.27 -9.29
C LEU A 79 8.14 7.35 -9.30
N THR A 80 8.05 8.30 -8.38
CA THR A 80 9.10 9.30 -8.19
C THR A 80 10.34 8.63 -7.57
N ASN A 81 11.50 9.27 -7.71
CA ASN A 81 12.73 8.76 -7.09
C ASN A 81 12.60 8.66 -5.58
N SER A 82 11.93 9.64 -4.97
CA SER A 82 11.68 9.64 -3.53
C SER A 82 10.81 8.44 -3.14
N THR A 83 9.72 8.20 -3.85
CA THR A 83 8.83 7.07 -3.58
C THR A 83 9.55 5.73 -3.76
N GLU A 84 10.39 5.57 -4.79
CA GLU A 84 11.19 4.35 -4.96
C GLU A 84 12.11 4.10 -3.79
N SER A 85 12.78 5.14 -3.31
CA SER A 85 13.67 5.05 -2.17
C SER A 85 12.90 4.59 -0.91
N ILE A 86 11.71 5.14 -0.70
CA ILE A 86 10.85 4.77 0.42
C ILE A 86 10.39 3.31 0.28
N ILE A 87 10.00 2.90 -0.92
CA ILE A 87 9.61 1.49 -1.19
C ILE A 87 10.77 0.55 -0.87
N ASN A 88 11.99 0.90 -1.24
CA ASN A 88 13.17 0.09 -0.92
C ASN A 88 13.33 -0.06 0.60
N SER A 89 13.10 0.99 1.35
CA SER A 89 13.13 0.94 2.82
C SER A 89 12.03 0.05 3.38
N ILE A 90 10.83 0.13 2.82
CA ILE A 90 9.71 -0.74 3.21
C ILE A 90 10.03 -2.21 2.93
N GLN A 91 10.59 -2.50 1.75
CA GLN A 91 11.01 -3.87 1.40
C GLN A 91 12.02 -4.41 2.42
N LYS A 92 12.97 -3.57 2.83
CA LYS A 92 13.97 -3.95 3.82
C LYS A 92 13.32 -4.27 5.18
N GLU A 93 12.41 -3.42 5.64
CA GLU A 93 11.71 -3.65 6.91
C GLU A 93 10.88 -4.93 6.88
N ILE A 94 10.18 -5.18 5.77
CA ILE A 94 9.37 -6.40 5.62
C ILE A 94 10.28 -7.63 5.63
N ARG A 95 11.40 -7.61 4.89
CA ARG A 95 12.37 -8.71 4.89
C ARG A 95 12.83 -9.03 6.31
N THR A 96 13.16 -7.98 7.06
CA THR A 96 13.64 -8.13 8.43
C THR A 96 12.57 -8.73 9.35
N GLN A 97 11.37 -8.16 9.32
CA GLN A 97 10.28 -8.60 10.21
C GLN A 97 9.80 -10.02 9.89
N PHE A 98 9.78 -10.37 8.61
CA PHE A 98 9.26 -11.67 8.16
C PHE A 98 10.35 -12.73 8.08
N SER A 99 11.63 -12.36 8.26
CA SER A 99 12.80 -13.25 8.12
C SER A 99 12.82 -13.94 6.74
N ILE A 100 12.58 -13.16 5.68
CA ILE A 100 12.59 -13.66 4.30
C ILE A 100 13.64 -12.93 3.48
N ALA A 101 14.11 -13.58 2.42
CA ALA A 101 15.21 -13.06 1.61
C ALA A 101 14.76 -12.05 0.57
N ARG A 102 13.52 -12.13 0.11
CA ARG A 102 13.04 -11.31 -1.01
C ARG A 102 11.62 -10.79 -0.78
N VAL A 103 11.44 -9.51 -1.09
CA VAL A 103 10.13 -8.85 -1.10
C VAL A 103 10.01 -8.11 -2.42
N TYR A 104 8.99 -8.44 -3.21
CA TYR A 104 8.73 -7.76 -4.47
C TYR A 104 8.18 -6.37 -4.24
N MET A 105 8.46 -5.46 -5.18
CA MET A 105 7.99 -4.08 -5.10
C MET A 105 6.46 -4.01 -5.04
N ALA A 106 5.76 -4.84 -5.83
CA ALA A 106 4.30 -4.87 -5.81
C ALA A 106 3.74 -5.25 -4.43
N PHE A 107 4.40 -6.18 -3.72
CA PHE A 107 4.00 -6.55 -2.37
C PHE A 107 4.20 -5.38 -1.40
N ALA A 108 5.32 -4.68 -1.51
CA ALA A 108 5.59 -3.51 -0.66
C ALA A 108 4.57 -2.39 -0.90
N VAL A 109 4.19 -2.15 -2.16
CA VAL A 109 3.16 -1.16 -2.49
C VAL A 109 1.80 -1.58 -1.90
N LYS A 110 1.42 -2.84 -2.09
CA LYS A 110 0.19 -3.40 -1.52
C LYS A 110 0.16 -3.21 0.00
N MET A 111 1.24 -3.57 0.69
CA MET A 111 1.32 -3.46 2.14
C MET A 111 1.28 -2.01 2.60
N SER A 112 1.89 -1.11 1.84
CA SER A 112 1.88 0.32 2.16
C SER A 112 0.48 0.91 2.09
N LEU A 113 -0.25 0.61 1.02
CA LEU A 113 -1.62 1.09 0.86
C LEU A 113 -2.53 0.54 1.95
N LYS A 114 -2.35 -0.71 2.31
CA LYS A 114 -3.12 -1.36 3.38
C LYS A 114 -2.76 -0.76 4.75
N ALA A 115 -1.48 -0.54 5.03
CA ALA A 115 -1.04 0.06 6.29
C ALA A 115 -1.66 1.43 6.50
N TYR A 116 -1.61 2.27 5.46
CA TYR A 116 -2.22 3.60 5.50
C TYR A 116 -3.73 3.51 5.77
N TYR A 117 -4.43 2.61 5.08
CA TYR A 117 -5.87 2.42 5.24
C TYR A 117 -6.24 1.97 6.64
N LEU A 118 -5.54 0.97 7.17
CA LEU A 118 -5.80 0.46 8.52
C LEU A 118 -5.61 1.56 9.56
N LYS A 119 -4.57 2.35 9.43
CA LYS A 119 -4.25 3.42 10.37
C LYS A 119 -5.22 4.60 10.24
N GLU A 120 -5.34 5.15 9.04
CA GLU A 120 -6.04 6.43 8.84
C GLU A 120 -7.56 6.29 8.72
N ILE A 121 -8.04 5.18 8.17
CA ILE A 121 -9.48 4.99 7.91
C ILE A 121 -10.12 4.10 8.97
N GLN A 122 -9.48 2.99 9.30
CA GLN A 122 -10.02 2.05 10.29
C GLN A 122 -9.55 2.30 11.71
N ASN A 123 -8.65 3.26 11.91
CA ASN A 123 -8.13 3.66 13.23
C ASN A 123 -7.51 2.51 14.01
N ILE A 124 -6.83 1.61 13.30
CA ILE A 124 -6.12 0.47 13.90
C ILE A 124 -4.68 0.90 14.20
N ASP A 125 -4.21 0.61 15.41
CA ASP A 125 -2.82 0.87 15.78
C ASP A 125 -1.93 -0.20 15.13
N ILE A 126 -1.15 0.22 14.14
CA ILE A 126 -0.26 -0.67 13.38
C ILE A 126 1.20 -0.55 13.80
N LEU A 127 1.49 0.21 14.84
CA LEU A 127 2.87 0.40 15.28
C LEU A 127 3.34 -0.75 16.17
N LYS A 128 4.64 -1.01 16.15
CA LYS A 128 5.26 -2.00 17.02
C LYS A 128 5.02 -1.64 18.48
N LYS A 129 4.75 -2.63 19.30
CA LYS A 129 4.58 -2.47 20.73
C LYS A 129 5.91 -2.60 21.47
#